data_b56e0e8a8bb6fe87e5a240467f0e74ad
#
_entry.id   b56e0e8a8bb6fe87e5a240467f0e74ad
#
_cell.length_a   1.000
_cell.length_b   1.000
_cell.length_c   1.000
_cell.angle_alpha   90.00
_cell.angle_beta   90.00
_cell.angle_gamma   90.00
#
_symmetry.space_group_name_H-M   'P 1'
#
loop_
_entity.id
_entity.type
_entity.pdbx_description
1 polymer ?
#
loop_
_entity_poly.entity_id
_entity_poly.type
_entity_poly.pdbx_seq_one_letter_code
_entity_poly.pdbx_strand_id
1 'polypeptide(L)'
;MKEVVAIIRPNKVAKTVKALEAVGFPALTVVKCFGRGKQRGYLDVNLPDVVDMERIVKEGEEKGLRMKFIPKRLLSIVVNDEDVPLVVGIIMKINRTGRIGDGRIFVLPVEDAVRVRTGESGVEAL
;
A
#
# COMPACT_ATOMS: atom_id res chain seq x y z
N MET A 1 -12.92 -5.31 12.72
CA MET A 1 -12.63 -5.21 11.28
C MET A 1 -11.34 -4.48 11.05
N LYS A 2 -10.60 -4.90 10.05
CA LYS A 2 -9.36 -4.24 9.62
C LYS A 2 -9.39 -4.02 8.13
N GLU A 3 -8.79 -2.93 7.68
CA GLU A 3 -8.47 -2.74 6.28
C GLU A 3 -7.02 -3.18 6.04
N VAL A 4 -6.83 -4.06 5.08
CA VAL A 4 -5.50 -4.43 4.59
C VAL A 4 -5.30 -3.68 3.28
N VAL A 5 -4.34 -2.77 3.29
CA VAL A 5 -3.96 -1.98 2.12
C VAL A 5 -2.60 -2.46 1.64
N ALA A 6 -2.53 -2.94 0.42
CA ALA A 6 -1.29 -3.41 -0.19
C ALA A 6 -0.96 -2.58 -1.42
N ILE A 7 0.27 -2.08 -1.46
CA ILE A 7 0.80 -1.39 -2.64
C ILE A 7 1.76 -2.36 -3.31
N ILE A 8 1.39 -2.85 -4.48
CA ILE A 8 2.07 -3.95 -5.17
C ILE A 8 2.35 -3.61 -6.63
N ARG A 9 3.15 -4.46 -7.28
CA ARG A 9 3.41 -4.32 -8.71
C ARG A 9 2.16 -4.60 -9.54
N PRO A 10 1.95 -3.86 -10.63
CA PRO A 10 0.79 -4.10 -11.50
C PRO A 10 0.69 -5.54 -12.02
N ASN A 11 1.81 -6.17 -12.35
CA ASN A 11 1.83 -7.53 -12.89
C ASN A 11 1.54 -8.62 -11.86
N LYS A 12 1.42 -8.27 -10.58
CA LYS A 12 1.10 -9.22 -9.51
C LYS A 12 -0.37 -9.19 -9.09
N VAL A 13 -1.13 -8.21 -9.56
CA VAL A 13 -2.53 -8.01 -9.14
C VAL A 13 -3.40 -9.23 -9.46
N ALA A 14 -3.34 -9.73 -10.69
CA ALA A 14 -4.19 -10.84 -11.11
C ALA A 14 -3.97 -12.09 -10.25
N LYS A 15 -2.72 -12.45 -9.96
CA LYS A 15 -2.39 -13.60 -9.11
C LYS A 15 -2.85 -13.39 -7.68
N THR A 16 -2.67 -12.17 -7.16
CA THR A 16 -3.05 -11.84 -5.78
C THR A 16 -4.58 -11.92 -5.63
N VAL A 17 -5.32 -11.34 -6.56
CA VAL A 17 -6.79 -11.37 -6.54
C VAL A 17 -7.31 -12.80 -6.62
N LYS A 18 -6.78 -13.61 -7.54
CA LYS A 18 -7.19 -15.02 -7.68
C LYS A 18 -6.92 -15.82 -6.41
N ALA A 19 -5.79 -15.62 -5.78
CA ALA A 19 -5.45 -16.33 -4.56
C ALA A 19 -6.36 -15.93 -3.39
N LEU A 20 -6.67 -14.64 -3.25
CA LEU A 20 -7.59 -14.16 -2.22
C LEU A 20 -9.00 -14.68 -2.46
N GLU A 21 -9.46 -14.67 -3.70
CA GLU A 21 -10.77 -15.23 -4.08
C GLU A 21 -10.85 -16.71 -3.74
N ALA A 22 -9.81 -17.47 -4.03
CA ALA A 22 -9.78 -18.92 -3.78
C ALA A 22 -9.91 -19.29 -2.30
N VAL A 23 -9.51 -18.41 -1.40
CA VAL A 23 -9.64 -18.64 0.06
C VAL A 23 -10.84 -17.89 0.67
N GLY A 24 -11.73 -17.37 -0.16
CA GLY A 24 -13.00 -16.81 0.30
C GLY A 24 -13.03 -15.30 0.46
N PHE A 25 -12.09 -14.56 -0.15
CA PHE A 25 -12.05 -13.10 -0.09
C PHE A 25 -12.16 -12.48 -1.49
N PRO A 26 -13.36 -12.53 -2.12
CA PRO A 26 -13.54 -12.00 -3.46
C PRO A 26 -13.74 -10.48 -3.51
N ALA A 27 -14.22 -9.88 -2.44
CA ALA A 27 -14.59 -8.47 -2.41
C ALA A 27 -13.40 -7.60 -2.04
N LEU A 28 -12.88 -6.86 -3.02
CA LEU A 28 -11.75 -5.97 -2.81
C LEU A 28 -11.78 -4.83 -3.83
N THR A 29 -10.98 -3.82 -3.59
CA THR A 29 -10.85 -2.66 -4.47
C THR A 29 -9.41 -2.55 -4.94
N VAL A 30 -9.22 -2.25 -6.23
CA VAL A 30 -7.91 -2.01 -6.81
C VAL A 30 -7.88 -0.62 -7.43
N VAL A 31 -6.84 0.14 -7.10
CA VAL A 31 -6.65 1.51 -7.59
C VAL A 31 -5.28 1.63 -8.25
N LYS A 32 -5.24 2.26 -9.41
CA LYS A 32 -3.98 2.62 -10.05
C LYS A 32 -3.34 3.74 -9.27
N CYS A 33 -2.06 3.61 -8.99
CA CYS A 33 -1.31 4.63 -8.29
C CYS A 33 0.13 4.66 -8.76
N PHE A 34 0.85 5.66 -8.32
CA PHE A 34 2.27 5.81 -8.57
C PHE A 34 2.98 5.93 -7.24
N GLY A 35 4.09 5.25 -7.11
CA GLY A 35 4.86 5.28 -5.89
C GLY A 35 6.35 5.27 -6.13
N ARG A 36 7.07 5.59 -5.09
CA ARG A 36 8.52 5.44 -5.06
C ARG A 36 8.93 4.98 -3.67
N GLY A 37 9.97 4.17 -3.63
CA GLY A 37 10.45 3.61 -2.39
C GLY A 37 11.20 4.63 -1.52
N LYS A 38 11.57 4.19 -0.33
CA LYS A 38 12.38 4.97 0.59
C LYS A 38 13.76 5.20 -0.01
N GLN A 39 14.18 6.46 -0.06
CA GLN A 39 15.50 6.85 -0.48
C GLN A 39 16.21 7.55 0.68
N ARG A 40 17.50 7.32 0.81
CA ARG A 40 18.31 8.05 1.77
C ARG A 40 18.39 9.51 1.36
N GLY A 41 18.22 10.40 2.33
CA GLY A 41 18.57 11.78 2.16
C GLY A 41 20.08 11.91 1.99
N TYR A 42 20.49 12.74 1.03
CA TYR A 42 21.90 13.02 0.77
C TYR A 42 22.36 14.32 1.40
N LEU A 43 21.42 15.10 1.89
CA LEU A 43 21.71 16.37 2.55
C LEU A 43 21.58 16.22 4.04
N ASP A 44 22.61 16.66 4.76
CA ASP A 44 22.57 16.78 6.20
C ASP A 44 21.93 18.12 6.54
N VAL A 45 20.68 18.09 6.99
CA VAL A 45 19.88 19.28 7.22
C VAL A 45 19.36 19.30 8.65
N ASN A 46 19.57 20.42 9.31
CA ASN A 46 18.96 20.69 10.60
C ASN A 46 17.66 21.48 10.36
N LEU A 47 16.53 20.79 10.45
CA LEU A 47 15.23 21.36 10.07
C LEU A 47 14.82 22.64 10.81
N PRO A 48 15.09 22.82 12.12
CA PRO A 48 14.75 24.08 12.77
C PRO A 48 15.45 25.31 12.20
N ASP A 49 16.62 25.09 11.60
CA ASP A 49 17.46 26.17 11.08
C ASP A 49 17.33 26.34 9.57
N VAL A 50 16.64 25.41 8.90
CA VAL A 50 16.53 25.44 7.45
C VAL A 50 15.32 26.23 7.03
N VAL A 51 15.58 27.26 6.25
CA VAL A 51 14.55 28.15 5.71
C VAL A 51 14.51 28.11 4.18
N ASP A 52 15.63 27.75 3.54
CA ASP A 52 15.76 27.80 2.10
C ASP A 52 15.50 26.43 1.47
N MET A 53 14.24 26.15 1.22
CA MET A 53 13.81 24.89 0.59
C MET A 53 14.24 24.79 -0.87
N GLU A 54 14.30 25.92 -1.60
CA GLU A 54 14.74 25.91 -3.00
C GLU A 54 16.19 25.46 -3.12
N ARG A 55 17.04 25.93 -2.22
CA ARG A 55 18.44 25.51 -2.17
C ARG A 55 18.58 24.03 -1.89
N ILE A 56 17.81 23.52 -0.92
CA ILE A 56 17.83 22.09 -0.54
C ILE A 56 17.43 21.23 -1.73
N VAL A 57 16.33 21.58 -2.39
CA VAL A 57 15.84 20.85 -3.57
C VAL A 57 16.87 20.86 -4.68
N LYS A 58 17.46 22.02 -4.97
CA LYS A 58 18.47 22.16 -6.02
C LYS A 58 19.72 21.33 -5.72
N GLU A 59 20.22 21.38 -4.49
CA GLU A 59 21.37 20.58 -4.08
C GLU A 59 21.06 19.09 -4.16
N GLY A 60 19.85 18.69 -3.78
CA GLY A 60 19.40 17.31 -3.92
C GLY A 60 19.40 16.84 -5.36
N GLU A 61 18.88 17.65 -6.27
CA GLU A 61 18.90 17.35 -7.71
C GLU A 61 20.31 17.22 -8.27
N GLU A 62 21.21 18.13 -7.89
CA GLU A 62 22.62 18.10 -8.29
C GLU A 62 23.33 16.83 -7.79
N LYS A 63 22.91 16.28 -6.66
CA LYS A 63 23.44 15.03 -6.10
C LYS A 63 22.75 13.78 -6.65
N GLY A 64 21.86 13.94 -7.63
CA GLY A 64 21.20 12.80 -8.28
C GLY A 64 19.98 12.28 -7.55
N LEU A 65 19.35 13.07 -6.68
CA LEU A 65 18.13 12.70 -5.96
C LEU A 65 16.87 12.76 -6.84
N ARG A 66 17.00 12.45 -8.10
CA ARG A 66 15.85 12.37 -9.00
C ARG A 66 15.22 11.02 -8.86
N MET A 67 14.07 10.97 -8.23
CA MET A 67 13.28 9.77 -8.13
C MET A 67 12.15 9.81 -9.13
N LYS A 68 12.01 8.74 -9.87
CA LYS A 68 10.87 8.54 -10.75
C LYS A 68 9.76 7.84 -9.98
N PHE A 69 8.54 8.30 -10.18
CA PHE A 69 7.38 7.57 -9.75
C PHE A 69 7.16 6.35 -10.65
N ILE A 70 6.91 5.23 -10.03
CA ILE A 70 6.73 3.95 -10.71
C ILE A 70 5.26 3.55 -10.61
N PRO A 71 4.64 3.06 -11.69
CA PRO A 71 3.29 2.53 -11.63
C PRO A 71 3.18 1.41 -10.60
N LYS A 72 2.19 1.53 -9.74
CA LYS A 72 1.83 0.55 -8.72
C LYS A 72 0.33 0.33 -8.73
N ARG A 73 -0.13 -0.64 -7.96
CA ARG A 73 -1.55 -0.84 -7.68
C ARG A 73 -1.76 -0.86 -6.18
N LEU A 74 -2.75 -0.12 -5.74
CA LEU A 74 -3.21 -0.16 -4.35
C LEU A 74 -4.39 -1.14 -4.30
N LEU A 75 -4.25 -2.18 -3.50
CA LEU A 75 -5.29 -3.16 -3.25
C LEU A 75 -5.80 -2.94 -1.84
N SER A 76 -7.11 -2.79 -1.69
CA SER A 76 -7.75 -2.59 -0.39
C SER A 76 -8.79 -3.67 -0.16
N ILE A 77 -8.72 -4.31 0.98
CA ILE A 77 -9.68 -5.31 1.41
C ILE A 77 -9.97 -5.15 2.89
N VAL A 78 -11.25 -5.16 3.26
CA VAL A 78 -11.68 -5.11 4.66
C VAL A 78 -12.11 -6.50 5.09
N VAL A 79 -11.55 -6.98 6.18
CA VAL A 79 -11.78 -8.33 6.69
C VAL A 79 -11.95 -8.32 8.20
N ASN A 80 -12.40 -9.45 8.76
CA ASN A 80 -12.42 -9.65 10.20
C ASN A 80 -10.99 -9.69 10.75
N ASP A 81 -10.84 -9.34 12.00
CA ASP A 81 -9.53 -9.30 12.65
C ASP A 81 -8.80 -10.65 12.53
N GLU A 82 -9.52 -11.76 12.73
CA GLU A 82 -8.95 -13.10 12.67
C GLU A 82 -8.47 -13.51 11.27
N ASP A 83 -8.96 -12.87 10.21
CA ASP A 83 -8.58 -13.18 8.83
C ASP A 83 -7.34 -12.40 8.35
N VAL A 84 -6.92 -11.40 9.10
CA VAL A 84 -5.78 -10.56 8.71
C VAL A 84 -4.50 -11.37 8.46
N PRO A 85 -4.09 -12.30 9.34
CA PRO A 85 -2.86 -13.05 9.10
C PRO A 85 -2.89 -13.85 7.79
N LEU A 86 -4.03 -14.44 7.45
CA LEU A 86 -4.18 -15.20 6.21
C LEU A 86 -4.08 -14.28 4.99
N VAL A 87 -4.80 -13.16 4.99
CA VAL A 87 -4.79 -12.20 3.89
C VAL A 87 -3.40 -11.62 3.68
N VAL A 88 -2.76 -11.15 4.75
CA VAL A 88 -1.40 -10.62 4.69
C VAL A 88 -0.41 -11.68 4.21
N GLY A 89 -0.51 -12.90 4.71
CA GLY A 89 0.36 -14.00 4.31
C GLY A 89 0.26 -14.33 2.83
N ILE A 90 -0.94 -14.34 2.27
CA ILE A 90 -1.17 -14.58 0.84
C ILE A 90 -0.56 -13.47 0.00
N ILE A 91 -0.83 -12.21 0.35
CA ILE A 91 -0.28 -11.07 -0.39
C ILE A 91 1.24 -11.11 -0.37
N MET A 92 1.83 -11.36 0.78
CA MET A 92 3.29 -11.47 0.91
C MET A 92 3.86 -12.59 0.05
N LYS A 93 3.26 -13.77 0.11
CA LYS A 93 3.78 -14.95 -0.61
C LYS A 93 3.81 -14.72 -2.11
N ILE A 94 2.78 -14.07 -2.66
CA ILE A 94 2.69 -13.83 -4.10
C ILE A 94 3.60 -12.69 -4.54
N ASN A 95 3.74 -11.65 -3.71
CA ASN A 95 4.40 -10.42 -4.11
C ASN A 95 5.88 -10.33 -3.73
N ARG A 96 6.33 -11.15 -2.80
CA ARG A 96 7.72 -11.13 -2.34
C ARG A 96 8.65 -11.72 -3.40
N THR A 97 9.59 -10.93 -3.87
CA THR A 97 10.69 -11.37 -4.75
C THR A 97 12.04 -11.23 -4.07
N GLY A 98 12.14 -10.48 -2.99
CA GLY A 98 13.39 -10.12 -2.33
C GLY A 98 14.07 -8.91 -2.96
N ARG A 99 13.48 -8.33 -4.00
CA ARG A 99 14.03 -7.14 -4.68
C ARG A 99 13.29 -5.87 -4.25
N ILE A 100 13.96 -4.75 -4.41
CA ILE A 100 13.35 -3.44 -4.22
C ILE A 100 12.12 -3.31 -5.12
N GLY A 101 11.03 -2.80 -4.56
CA GLY A 101 9.79 -2.62 -5.31
C GLY A 101 8.73 -3.68 -5.05
N ASP A 102 8.97 -4.63 -4.16
CA ASP A 102 7.97 -5.63 -3.77
C ASP A 102 6.68 -5.03 -3.20
N GLY A 103 6.81 -3.84 -2.64
CA GLY A 103 5.66 -3.12 -2.12
C GLY A 103 5.59 -3.10 -0.60
N ARG A 104 4.41 -2.73 -0.11
CA ARG A 104 4.18 -2.54 1.32
C ARG A 104 2.74 -2.88 1.67
N ILE A 105 2.55 -3.41 2.85
CA ILE A 105 1.22 -3.74 3.37
C ILE A 105 0.99 -2.92 4.64
N PHE A 106 -0.18 -2.28 4.71
CA PHE A 106 -0.64 -1.57 5.90
C PHE A 106 -1.89 -2.24 6.41
N VAL A 107 -2.00 -2.34 7.73
CA VAL A 107 -3.20 -2.85 8.39
C VAL A 107 -3.75 -1.75 9.28
N LEU A 108 -4.98 -1.34 9.00
CA LEU A 108 -5.63 -0.23 9.68
C LEU A 108 -6.92 -0.69 10.36
N PRO A 109 -7.26 -0.13 11.51
CA PRO A 109 -8.55 -0.39 12.13
C PRO A 109 -9.68 0.24 11.30
N VAL A 110 -10.79 -0.47 11.19
CA VAL A 110 -12.04 0.02 10.60
C VAL A 110 -13.09 0.04 11.70
N GLU A 111 -13.62 1.21 11.98
CA GLU A 111 -14.60 1.37 13.04
C GLU A 111 -15.96 0.81 12.66
N ASP A 112 -16.38 1.02 11.41
CA ASP A 112 -17.66 0.52 10.92
C ASP A 112 -17.63 0.40 9.39
N ALA A 113 -18.54 -0.41 8.87
CA ALA A 113 -18.82 -0.55 7.45
C ALA A 113 -20.33 -0.64 7.27
N VAL A 114 -20.84 -0.01 6.21
CA VAL A 114 -22.26 -0.04 5.89
C VAL A 114 -22.43 -0.44 4.44
N ARG A 115 -23.21 -1.48 4.19
CA ARG A 115 -23.53 -1.90 2.83
C ARG A 115 -24.63 -1.01 2.26
N VAL A 116 -24.32 -0.30 1.19
CA VAL A 116 -25.24 0.69 0.61
C VAL A 116 -26.57 0.07 0.20
N ARG A 117 -26.52 -1.10 -0.43
CA ARG A 117 -27.73 -1.76 -0.95
C ARG A 117 -28.71 -2.17 0.15
N THR A 118 -28.19 -2.68 1.27
CA THR A 118 -29.04 -3.29 2.32
C THR A 118 -29.13 -2.49 3.60
N GLY A 119 -28.19 -1.55 3.83
CA GLY A 119 -28.08 -0.83 5.10
C GLY A 119 -27.49 -1.66 6.24
N GLU A 120 -27.05 -2.90 5.97
CA GLU A 120 -26.38 -3.72 6.98
C GLU A 120 -25.08 -3.04 7.40
N SER A 121 -24.77 -3.14 8.70
CA SER A 121 -23.56 -2.51 9.26
C SER A 121 -22.68 -3.53 9.99
N GLY A 122 -21.46 -3.12 10.29
CA GLY A 122 -20.50 -3.97 10.98
C GLY A 122 -19.99 -5.10 10.08
N VAL A 123 -19.65 -6.23 10.69
CA VAL A 123 -19.11 -7.41 10.00
C VAL A 123 -20.05 -7.92 8.91
N GLU A 124 -21.35 -7.82 9.12
CA GLU A 124 -22.37 -8.26 8.17
C GLU A 124 -22.35 -7.44 6.85
N ALA A 125 -21.76 -6.26 6.87
CA ALA A 125 -21.63 -5.40 5.70
C ALA A 125 -20.48 -5.83 4.75
N LEU A 126 -19.63 -6.70 5.21
CA LEU A 126 -18.45 -7.14 4.44
C LEU A 126 -18.79 -8.13 3.34
#